data_c372a9a935c35b023cbe6209400412aa
#
_entry.id   c372a9a935c35b023cbe6209400412aa
#
_cell.length_a   1.000
_cell.length_b   1.000
_cell.length_c   1.000
_cell.angle_alpha   90.00
_cell.angle_beta   90.00
_cell.angle_gamma   90.00
#
_symmetry.space_group_name_H-M   'P 1'
#
loop_
_entity.id
_entity.type
_entity.pdbx_description
1 polymer ?
#
loop_
_entity_poly.entity_id
_entity_poly.type
_entity_poly.pdbx_seq_one_letter_code
_entity_poly.pdbx_strand_id
1 'polypeptide(L)'
;MRVMITGANRGIGLAMAKQYAQAGHEVMAICRETSEELEALADQVISGVDLVDDAAVAQLTQILGLSLTDSDKIDVLINNAGLFKNETLGELDVNAIRDQFEVNAIAPLKVTEALLPFLTSGSKVANITSRMGSIEDNGSGAYYGYRASKAALNAFTKSLALDLKSKEISVCVLHPGFVQTRMVGFNGDISPEQAAAGLIDRIAGLNLNNTGSFWHSNGQSLPW
;
A
#
# COMPACT_ATOMS: atom_id res chain seq x y z
N MET A 1 11.92 -5.84 13.09
CA MET A 1 11.73 -4.87 11.99
C MET A 1 10.61 -3.92 12.40
N ARG A 2 10.70 -2.68 11.94
CA ARG A 2 9.61 -1.70 12.07
C ARG A 2 8.84 -1.64 10.76
N VAL A 3 7.54 -1.94 10.81
CA VAL A 3 6.66 -2.03 9.64
C VAL A 3 5.59 -0.95 9.74
N MET A 4 5.54 -0.08 8.75
CA MET A 4 4.52 0.97 8.66
C MET A 4 3.48 0.62 7.59
N ILE A 5 2.18 0.68 7.95
CA ILE A 5 1.09 0.25 7.06
C ILE A 5 0.03 1.35 6.98
N THR A 6 -0.29 1.82 5.78
CA THR A 6 -1.43 2.72 5.56
C THR A 6 -2.73 1.94 5.38
N GLY A 7 -3.84 2.45 5.92
CA GLY A 7 -5.14 1.79 5.83
C GLY A 7 -5.19 0.45 6.59
N ALA A 8 -4.53 0.39 7.75
CA ALA A 8 -4.39 -0.82 8.56
C ALA A 8 -5.60 -1.15 9.44
N ASN A 9 -6.64 -0.33 9.48
CA ASN A 9 -7.76 -0.46 10.40
C ASN A 9 -8.78 -1.57 10.03
N ARG A 10 -8.64 -2.20 8.86
CA ARG A 10 -9.53 -3.29 8.39
C ARG A 10 -8.94 -4.06 7.22
N GLY A 11 -9.60 -5.19 6.89
CA GLY A 11 -9.31 -5.98 5.69
C GLY A 11 -7.86 -6.43 5.61
N ILE A 12 -7.25 -6.30 4.42
CA ILE A 12 -5.89 -6.78 4.16
C ILE A 12 -4.86 -6.06 5.03
N GLY A 13 -5.00 -4.73 5.22
CA GLY A 13 -4.10 -3.94 6.04
C GLY A 13 -4.06 -4.41 7.49
N LEU A 14 -5.25 -4.67 8.08
CA LEU A 14 -5.35 -5.18 9.45
C LEU A 14 -4.79 -6.61 9.55
N ALA A 15 -5.05 -7.47 8.56
CA ALA A 15 -4.52 -8.81 8.53
C ALA A 15 -2.98 -8.83 8.44
N MET A 16 -2.37 -7.92 7.64
CA MET A 16 -0.91 -7.75 7.62
C MET A 16 -0.39 -7.23 8.97
N ALA A 17 -1.01 -6.20 9.55
CA ALA A 17 -0.63 -5.67 10.85
C ALA A 17 -0.62 -6.76 11.92
N LYS A 18 -1.68 -7.58 11.97
CA LYS A 18 -1.79 -8.72 12.91
C LYS A 18 -0.67 -9.75 12.72
N GLN A 19 -0.38 -10.14 11.48
CA GLN A 19 0.66 -11.14 11.21
C GLN A 19 2.07 -10.60 11.51
N TYR A 20 2.36 -9.33 11.22
CA TYR A 20 3.63 -8.72 11.60
C TYR A 20 3.78 -8.62 13.13
N ALA A 21 2.75 -8.19 13.86
CA ALA A 21 2.75 -8.14 15.31
C ALA A 21 2.97 -9.54 15.93
N GLN A 22 2.25 -10.55 15.42
CA GLN A 22 2.40 -11.95 15.86
C GLN A 22 3.80 -12.51 15.60
N ALA A 23 4.49 -12.02 14.56
CA ALA A 23 5.88 -12.37 14.27
C ALA A 23 6.91 -11.57 15.10
N GLY A 24 6.47 -10.74 16.06
CA GLY A 24 7.32 -9.94 16.92
C GLY A 24 7.93 -8.71 16.25
N HIS A 25 7.29 -8.18 15.22
CA HIS A 25 7.70 -6.95 14.57
C HIS A 25 6.94 -5.75 15.14
N GLU A 26 7.61 -4.61 15.21
CA GLU A 26 7.00 -3.33 15.59
C GLU A 26 6.09 -2.85 14.47
N VAL A 27 4.81 -2.64 14.77
CA VAL A 27 3.78 -2.23 13.81
C VAL A 27 3.36 -0.79 14.05
N MET A 28 3.55 0.05 13.04
CA MET A 28 3.07 1.42 13.00
C MET A 28 1.95 1.53 11.95
N ALA A 29 0.81 2.04 12.36
CA ALA A 29 -0.37 2.11 11.49
C ALA A 29 -0.76 3.57 11.21
N ILE A 30 -1.11 3.87 9.97
CA ILE A 30 -1.66 5.17 9.55
C ILE A 30 -3.07 4.93 9.02
N CYS A 31 -4.07 5.62 9.56
CA CYS A 31 -5.46 5.49 9.12
C CYS A 31 -6.26 6.77 9.39
N ARG A 32 -7.41 6.89 8.72
CA ARG A 32 -8.38 7.96 9.00
C ARG A 32 -9.15 7.70 10.28
N GLU A 33 -9.59 6.48 10.45
CA GLU A 33 -10.31 5.97 11.62
C GLU A 33 -9.59 4.72 12.11
N THR A 34 -9.42 4.60 13.40
CA THR A 34 -8.83 3.41 14.01
C THR A 34 -9.87 2.30 14.24
N SER A 35 -9.45 1.17 14.77
CA SER A 35 -10.31 0.09 15.27
C SER A 35 -9.73 -0.46 16.57
N GLU A 36 -10.60 -0.97 17.46
CA GLU A 36 -10.17 -1.57 18.73
C GLU A 36 -9.14 -2.70 18.49
N GLU A 37 -9.35 -3.50 17.44
CA GLU A 37 -8.42 -4.58 17.08
C GLU A 37 -7.05 -4.04 16.67
N LEU A 38 -6.99 -2.94 15.90
CA LEU A 38 -5.73 -2.33 15.51
C LEU A 38 -5.01 -1.71 16.71
N GLU A 39 -5.73 -1.01 17.59
CA GLU A 39 -5.16 -0.40 18.80
C GLU A 39 -4.59 -1.44 19.76
N ALA A 40 -5.19 -2.62 19.82
CA ALA A 40 -4.73 -3.70 20.68
C ALA A 40 -3.46 -4.40 20.18
N LEU A 41 -3.11 -4.27 18.90
CA LEU A 41 -1.99 -5.02 18.29
C LEU A 41 -0.84 -4.14 17.77
N ALA A 42 -1.10 -2.89 17.42
CA ALA A 42 -0.08 -2.00 16.87
C ALA A 42 0.66 -1.24 17.98
N ASP A 43 1.97 -1.11 17.81
CA ASP A 43 2.82 -0.36 18.75
C ASP A 43 2.54 1.15 18.67
N GLN A 44 2.17 1.63 17.47
CA GLN A 44 1.74 3.02 17.28
C GLN A 44 0.62 3.10 16.24
N VAL A 45 -0.45 3.82 16.57
CA VAL A 45 -1.53 4.17 15.64
C VAL A 45 -1.59 5.68 15.44
N ILE A 46 -1.39 6.13 14.21
CA ILE A 46 -1.54 7.52 13.80
C ILE A 46 -2.88 7.62 13.07
N SER A 47 -3.92 7.99 13.83
CA SER A 47 -5.29 8.14 13.32
C SER A 47 -5.61 9.57 12.93
N GLY A 48 -6.74 9.79 12.24
CA GLY A 48 -7.17 11.11 11.77
C GLY A 48 -6.42 11.61 10.52
N VAL A 49 -5.60 10.76 9.89
CA VAL A 49 -4.80 11.14 8.72
C VAL A 49 -5.54 10.80 7.44
N ASP A 50 -6.00 11.83 6.73
CA ASP A 50 -6.45 11.68 5.34
C ASP A 50 -5.24 11.86 4.41
N LEU A 51 -4.86 10.79 3.72
CA LEU A 51 -3.69 10.77 2.84
C LEU A 51 -3.86 11.61 1.56
N VAL A 52 -5.06 12.09 1.27
CA VAL A 52 -5.31 13.04 0.18
C VAL A 52 -4.97 14.47 0.60
N ASP A 53 -5.08 14.80 1.89
CA ASP A 53 -4.74 16.09 2.45
C ASP A 53 -3.22 16.26 2.58
N ASP A 54 -2.65 17.24 1.84
CA ASP A 54 -1.22 17.53 1.86
C ASP A 54 -0.73 17.96 3.24
N ALA A 55 -1.54 18.70 3.99
CA ALA A 55 -1.19 19.12 5.34
C ALA A 55 -1.14 17.94 6.31
N ALA A 56 -2.09 17.01 6.20
CA ALA A 56 -2.09 15.78 7.01
C ALA A 56 -0.87 14.90 6.71
N VAL A 57 -0.49 14.76 5.44
CA VAL A 57 0.72 14.02 5.06
C VAL A 57 2.00 14.70 5.54
N ALA A 58 2.09 16.04 5.47
CA ALA A 58 3.23 16.78 6.00
C ALA A 58 3.35 16.64 7.53
N GLN A 59 2.24 16.56 8.26
CA GLN A 59 2.23 16.31 9.70
C GLN A 59 2.80 14.94 10.07
N LEU A 60 2.68 13.90 9.21
CA LEU A 60 3.28 12.59 9.47
C LEU A 60 4.79 12.69 9.70
N THR A 61 5.50 13.49 8.90
CA THR A 61 6.94 13.70 9.06
C THR A 61 7.27 14.33 10.41
N GLN A 62 6.44 15.27 10.88
CA GLN A 62 6.63 15.91 12.18
C GLN A 62 6.35 14.94 13.34
N ILE A 63 5.25 14.20 13.27
CA ILE A 63 4.87 13.20 14.30
C ILE A 63 5.98 12.15 14.41
N LEU A 64 6.47 11.63 13.30
CA LEU A 64 7.51 10.62 13.28
C LEU A 64 8.88 11.19 13.73
N GLY A 65 9.20 12.44 13.36
CA GLY A 65 10.41 13.11 13.83
C GLY A 65 10.44 13.37 15.34
N LEU A 66 9.28 13.37 16.02
CA LEU A 66 9.17 13.46 17.47
C LEU A 66 9.22 12.08 18.17
N SER A 67 8.76 11.02 17.48
CA SER A 67 8.66 9.67 18.04
C SER A 67 9.83 8.76 17.66
N LEU A 68 10.50 9.03 16.55
CA LEU A 68 11.64 8.25 16.06
C LEU A 68 12.95 9.02 16.29
N THR A 69 13.96 8.33 16.79
CA THR A 69 15.34 8.84 16.88
C THR A 69 16.08 8.61 15.55
N ASP A 70 17.26 9.20 15.39
CA ASP A 70 18.09 9.00 14.19
C ASP A 70 18.46 7.54 13.91
N SER A 71 18.44 6.69 14.96
CA SER A 71 18.65 5.25 14.86
C SER A 71 17.40 4.46 14.52
N ASP A 72 16.23 5.07 14.65
CA ASP A 72 14.92 4.43 14.42
C ASP A 72 14.53 4.59 12.96
N LYS A 73 14.51 3.48 12.24
CA LYS A 73 14.21 3.45 10.81
C LYS A 73 12.94 2.65 10.53
N ILE A 74 12.32 2.95 9.41
CA ILE A 74 11.24 2.15 8.85
C ILE A 74 11.87 1.09 7.95
N ASP A 75 11.79 -0.17 8.34
CA ASP A 75 12.30 -1.28 7.53
C ASP A 75 11.38 -1.59 6.36
N VAL A 76 10.07 -1.48 6.58
CA VAL A 76 9.05 -1.77 5.55
C VAL A 76 7.95 -0.70 5.59
N LEU A 77 7.74 -0.02 4.48
CA LEU A 77 6.57 0.83 4.24
C LEU A 77 5.59 0.10 3.32
N ILE A 78 4.34 -0.06 3.76
CA ILE A 78 3.27 -0.70 2.99
C ILE A 78 2.17 0.33 2.71
N ASN A 79 2.10 0.81 1.49
CA ASN A 79 1.01 1.64 1.01
C ASN A 79 -0.17 0.76 0.61
N ASN A 80 -1.06 0.49 1.59
CA ASN A 80 -2.21 -0.39 1.41
C ASN A 80 -3.54 0.37 1.32
N ALA A 81 -3.63 1.60 1.79
CA ALA A 81 -4.85 2.40 1.66
C ALA A 81 -5.33 2.45 0.21
N GLY A 82 -6.64 2.32 0.00
CA GLY A 82 -7.19 2.31 -1.34
C GLY A 82 -8.70 2.54 -1.37
N LEU A 83 -9.16 3.04 -2.52
CA LEU A 83 -10.56 3.32 -2.83
C LEU A 83 -10.94 2.57 -4.11
N PHE A 84 -12.13 1.97 -4.10
CA PHE A 84 -12.72 1.31 -5.26
C PHE A 84 -14.12 1.88 -5.51
N LYS A 85 -14.33 2.38 -6.69
CA LYS A 85 -15.64 2.76 -7.23
C LYS A 85 -15.79 2.14 -8.62
N ASN A 86 -17.00 1.86 -9.03
CA ASN A 86 -17.29 1.27 -10.32
C ASN A 86 -17.86 2.33 -11.26
N GLU A 87 -17.25 2.50 -12.41
CA GLU A 87 -17.77 3.33 -13.49
C GLU A 87 -17.90 2.49 -14.77
N THR A 88 -19.00 2.72 -15.49
CA THR A 88 -19.28 2.13 -16.80
C THR A 88 -19.40 3.21 -17.87
N LEU A 89 -19.12 2.85 -19.11
CA LEU A 89 -19.28 3.80 -20.22
C LEU A 89 -20.76 4.17 -20.37
N GLY A 90 -21.03 5.46 -20.43
CA GLY A 90 -22.40 6.03 -20.43
C GLY A 90 -22.86 6.54 -19.06
N GLU A 91 -22.21 6.11 -17.97
CA GLU A 91 -22.52 6.52 -16.58
C GLU A 91 -21.23 6.88 -15.82
N LEU A 92 -20.38 7.71 -16.44
CA LEU A 92 -19.09 8.09 -15.85
C LEU A 92 -19.26 9.15 -14.77
N ASP A 93 -18.80 8.86 -13.56
CA ASP A 93 -18.58 9.84 -12.50
C ASP A 93 -17.10 10.28 -12.49
N VAL A 94 -16.83 11.42 -13.11
CA VAL A 94 -15.46 11.98 -13.21
C VAL A 94 -14.88 12.33 -11.83
N ASN A 95 -15.70 12.71 -10.86
CA ASN A 95 -15.23 12.97 -9.50
C ASN A 95 -14.83 11.67 -8.80
N ALA A 96 -15.61 10.60 -8.99
CA ALA A 96 -15.23 9.27 -8.52
C ALA A 96 -13.90 8.78 -9.14
N ILE A 97 -13.66 9.09 -10.42
CA ILE A 97 -12.37 8.79 -11.08
C ILE A 97 -11.23 9.58 -10.44
N ARG A 98 -11.40 10.88 -10.20
CA ARG A 98 -10.41 11.74 -9.53
C ARG A 98 -10.10 11.25 -8.12
N ASP A 99 -11.13 10.97 -7.32
CA ASP A 99 -10.96 10.47 -5.96
C ASP A 99 -10.13 9.18 -5.93
N GLN A 100 -10.38 8.25 -6.85
CA GLN A 100 -9.63 7.02 -6.95
C GLN A 100 -8.17 7.28 -7.36
N PHE A 101 -7.92 8.26 -8.22
CA PHE A 101 -6.57 8.62 -8.62
C PHE A 101 -5.78 9.23 -7.46
N GLU A 102 -6.41 10.15 -6.71
CA GLU A 102 -5.81 10.75 -5.52
C GLU A 102 -5.45 9.69 -4.45
N VAL A 103 -6.41 8.85 -4.08
CA VAL A 103 -6.20 7.86 -3.00
C VAL A 103 -5.28 6.73 -3.42
N ASN A 104 -5.43 6.19 -4.66
CA ASN A 104 -4.76 4.96 -5.06
C ASN A 104 -3.38 5.18 -5.70
N ALA A 105 -3.09 6.38 -6.23
CA ALA A 105 -1.86 6.65 -6.94
C ALA A 105 -1.06 7.80 -6.31
N ILE A 106 -1.65 8.98 -6.16
CA ILE A 106 -0.94 10.16 -5.67
C ILE A 106 -0.61 10.01 -4.18
N ALA A 107 -1.54 9.58 -3.35
CA ALA A 107 -1.31 9.41 -1.91
C ALA A 107 -0.15 8.45 -1.58
N PRO A 108 -0.02 7.25 -2.18
CA PRO A 108 1.16 6.40 -1.98
C PRO A 108 2.49 7.07 -2.35
N LEU A 109 2.51 7.87 -3.42
CA LEU A 109 3.71 8.61 -3.83
C LEU A 109 4.07 9.68 -2.79
N LYS A 110 3.10 10.51 -2.39
CA LYS A 110 3.26 11.55 -1.34
C LYS A 110 3.72 10.97 -0.01
N VAL A 111 3.11 9.87 0.44
CA VAL A 111 3.49 9.18 1.68
C VAL A 111 4.91 8.65 1.59
N THR A 112 5.29 8.05 0.46
CA THR A 112 6.66 7.55 0.27
C THR A 112 7.68 8.70 0.30
N GLU A 113 7.39 9.83 -0.35
CA GLU A 113 8.23 11.02 -0.34
C GLU A 113 8.36 11.61 1.06
N ALA A 114 7.24 11.79 1.77
CA ALA A 114 7.21 12.34 3.13
C ALA A 114 7.98 11.46 4.13
N LEU A 115 7.97 10.14 3.93
CA LEU A 115 8.64 9.18 4.80
C LEU A 115 10.07 8.84 4.37
N LEU A 116 10.54 9.40 3.26
CA LEU A 116 11.89 9.13 2.74
C LEU A 116 13.02 9.41 3.76
N PRO A 117 12.95 10.42 4.65
CA PRO A 117 13.96 10.64 5.70
C PRO A 117 14.09 9.48 6.70
N PHE A 118 13.04 8.66 6.85
CA PHE A 118 13.00 7.52 7.77
C PHE A 118 13.31 6.18 7.10
N LEU A 119 13.45 6.15 5.77
CA LEU A 119 13.86 5.00 4.98
C LEU A 119 15.38 5.02 4.79
N THR A 120 16.03 3.85 4.91
CA THR A 120 17.49 3.73 4.76
C THR A 120 17.86 2.55 3.88
N SER A 121 19.17 2.34 3.69
CA SER A 121 19.70 1.14 3.04
C SER A 121 19.05 -0.13 3.63
N GLY A 122 18.54 -0.97 2.77
CA GLY A 122 17.80 -2.19 3.12
C GLY A 122 16.30 -2.00 3.34
N SER A 123 15.79 -0.77 3.47
CA SER A 123 14.34 -0.51 3.56
C SER A 123 13.59 -0.98 2.31
N LYS A 124 12.33 -1.33 2.50
CA LYS A 124 11.44 -1.82 1.43
C LYS A 124 10.17 -0.99 1.37
N VAL A 125 9.71 -0.68 0.15
CA VAL A 125 8.42 -0.02 -0.09
C VAL A 125 7.55 -0.95 -0.92
N ALA A 126 6.40 -1.34 -0.39
CA ALA A 126 5.42 -2.18 -1.07
C ALA A 126 4.13 -1.39 -1.31
N ASN A 127 3.78 -1.19 -2.57
CA ASN A 127 2.54 -0.54 -2.96
C ASN A 127 1.49 -1.58 -3.32
N ILE A 128 0.35 -1.60 -2.61
CA ILE A 128 -0.73 -2.55 -2.89
C ILE A 128 -1.54 -2.05 -4.07
N THR A 129 -1.32 -2.71 -5.20
CA THR A 129 -2.00 -2.45 -6.47
C THR A 129 -3.11 -3.46 -6.75
N SER A 130 -3.49 -3.59 -7.98
CA SER A 130 -4.42 -4.61 -8.50
C SER A 130 -3.95 -5.10 -9.86
N ARG A 131 -4.24 -6.37 -10.16
CA ARG A 131 -4.17 -6.91 -11.54
C ARG A 131 -4.92 -6.01 -12.53
N MET A 132 -5.98 -5.36 -12.08
CA MET A 132 -6.74 -4.40 -12.88
C MET A 132 -5.94 -3.16 -13.31
N GLY A 133 -4.77 -2.89 -12.69
CA GLY A 133 -3.82 -1.86 -13.12
C GLY A 133 -2.91 -2.29 -14.27
N SER A 134 -2.94 -3.56 -14.67
CA SER A 134 -2.26 -4.03 -15.87
C SER A 134 -3.03 -3.60 -17.12
N ILE A 135 -2.34 -2.96 -18.07
CA ILE A 135 -2.92 -2.59 -19.36
C ILE A 135 -3.06 -3.83 -20.24
N GLU A 136 -2.03 -4.69 -20.22
CA GLU A 136 -1.98 -5.94 -21.01
C GLU A 136 -3.07 -6.94 -20.58
N ASP A 137 -3.35 -7.04 -19.27
CA ASP A 137 -4.31 -8.00 -18.69
C ASP A 137 -5.77 -7.46 -18.68
N ASN A 138 -6.04 -6.34 -19.37
CA ASN A 138 -7.37 -5.74 -19.41
C ASN A 138 -8.23 -6.38 -20.52
N GLY A 139 -8.84 -7.52 -20.23
CA GLY A 139 -9.76 -8.21 -21.15
C GLY A 139 -11.26 -7.90 -20.94
N SER A 140 -11.64 -7.13 -19.89
CA SER A 140 -13.06 -6.93 -19.54
C SER A 140 -13.58 -5.50 -19.66
N GLY A 141 -12.71 -4.49 -19.73
CA GLY A 141 -13.11 -3.08 -19.73
C GLY A 141 -13.72 -2.61 -18.40
N ALA A 142 -14.56 -1.55 -18.42
CA ALA A 142 -15.17 -0.89 -17.26
C ALA A 142 -14.16 -0.46 -16.16
N TYR A 143 -14.65 0.01 -15.02
CA TYR A 143 -13.81 0.39 -13.85
C TYR A 143 -12.73 1.41 -14.20
N TYR A 144 -13.07 2.40 -15.01
CA TYR A 144 -12.11 3.35 -15.61
C TYR A 144 -11.21 4.01 -14.58
N GLY A 145 -11.79 4.56 -13.51
CA GLY A 145 -11.04 5.23 -12.44
C GLY A 145 -10.14 4.27 -11.67
N TYR A 146 -10.64 3.09 -11.30
CA TYR A 146 -9.86 2.12 -10.57
C TYR A 146 -8.69 1.58 -11.38
N ARG A 147 -8.93 1.15 -12.63
CA ARG A 147 -7.89 0.67 -13.54
C ARG A 147 -6.83 1.74 -13.78
N ALA A 148 -7.25 2.95 -14.15
CA ALA A 148 -6.32 4.05 -14.42
C ALA A 148 -5.50 4.42 -13.18
N SER A 149 -6.12 4.49 -11.98
CA SER A 149 -5.41 4.80 -10.75
C SER A 149 -4.38 3.72 -10.38
N LYS A 150 -4.70 2.44 -10.58
CA LYS A 150 -3.76 1.35 -10.29
C LYS A 150 -2.67 1.22 -11.35
N ALA A 151 -2.94 1.55 -12.62
CA ALA A 151 -1.91 1.68 -13.66
C ALA A 151 -0.96 2.85 -13.36
N ALA A 152 -1.49 3.99 -12.90
CA ALA A 152 -0.67 5.12 -12.45
C ALA A 152 0.22 4.75 -11.25
N LEU A 153 -0.31 4.05 -10.24
CA LEU A 153 0.47 3.54 -9.12
C LEU A 153 1.60 2.61 -9.60
N ASN A 154 1.32 1.74 -10.57
CA ASN A 154 2.31 0.85 -11.17
C ASN A 154 3.45 1.67 -11.82
N ALA A 155 3.12 2.71 -12.59
CA ALA A 155 4.10 3.61 -13.23
C ALA A 155 4.93 4.39 -12.20
N PHE A 156 4.29 4.97 -11.18
CA PHE A 156 4.98 5.66 -10.09
C PHE A 156 5.93 4.73 -9.33
N THR A 157 5.48 3.50 -9.05
CA THR A 157 6.31 2.51 -8.36
C THR A 157 7.54 2.13 -9.19
N LYS A 158 7.39 2.02 -10.51
CA LYS A 158 8.54 1.75 -11.39
C LYS A 158 9.57 2.88 -11.36
N SER A 159 9.12 4.13 -11.37
CA SER A 159 9.99 5.30 -11.22
C SER A 159 10.67 5.33 -9.85
N LEU A 160 9.90 5.15 -8.76
CA LEU A 160 10.45 5.08 -7.41
C LEU A 160 11.52 3.99 -7.26
N ALA A 161 11.33 2.82 -7.89
CA ALA A 161 12.30 1.72 -7.83
C ALA A 161 13.64 2.08 -8.50
N LEU A 162 13.62 2.94 -9.52
CA LEU A 162 14.83 3.44 -10.18
C LEU A 162 15.50 4.54 -9.35
N ASP A 163 14.72 5.51 -8.88
CA ASP A 163 15.21 6.66 -8.14
C ASP A 163 15.79 6.27 -6.78
N LEU A 164 15.21 5.28 -6.12
CA LEU A 164 15.61 4.83 -4.79
C LEU A 164 16.69 3.74 -4.80
N LYS A 165 17.07 3.22 -5.97
CA LYS A 165 18.07 2.17 -6.11
C LYS A 165 19.45 2.59 -5.56
N SER A 166 19.85 3.83 -5.80
CA SER A 166 21.13 4.38 -5.29
C SER A 166 21.14 4.57 -3.77
N LYS A 167 19.97 4.60 -3.14
CA LYS A 167 19.79 4.63 -1.68
C LYS A 167 19.64 3.22 -1.10
N GLU A 168 19.77 2.17 -1.93
CA GLU A 168 19.60 0.76 -1.56
C GLU A 168 18.21 0.45 -0.98
N ILE A 169 17.18 1.18 -1.41
CA ILE A 169 15.78 0.96 -1.05
C ILE A 169 15.10 0.19 -2.17
N SER A 170 14.45 -0.92 -1.84
CA SER A 170 13.76 -1.78 -2.80
C SER A 170 12.27 -1.47 -2.84
N VAL A 171 11.68 -1.37 -4.03
CA VAL A 171 10.27 -1.00 -4.22
C VAL A 171 9.56 -2.02 -5.11
N CYS A 172 8.31 -2.37 -4.80
CA CYS A 172 7.49 -3.25 -5.65
C CYS A 172 6.01 -2.87 -5.64
N VAL A 173 5.26 -3.36 -6.61
CA VAL A 173 3.80 -3.40 -6.58
C VAL A 173 3.31 -4.83 -6.39
N LEU A 174 2.26 -4.98 -5.56
CA LEU A 174 1.70 -6.27 -5.18
C LEU A 174 0.18 -6.29 -5.40
N HIS A 175 -0.29 -7.30 -6.14
CA HIS A 175 -1.70 -7.62 -6.25
C HIS A 175 -2.08 -8.66 -5.19
N PRO A 176 -3.04 -8.36 -4.30
CA PRO A 176 -3.38 -9.26 -3.20
C PRO A 176 -4.18 -10.51 -3.63
N GLY A 177 -4.74 -10.54 -4.84
CA GLY A 177 -5.77 -11.45 -5.28
C GLY A 177 -7.18 -10.83 -5.17
N PHE A 178 -8.22 -11.63 -5.42
CA PHE A 178 -9.60 -11.24 -5.17
C PHE A 178 -9.98 -11.62 -3.74
N VAL A 179 -9.96 -10.64 -2.84
CA VAL A 179 -9.96 -10.84 -1.39
C VAL A 179 -11.31 -10.49 -0.78
N GLN A 180 -11.84 -11.32 0.10
CA GLN A 180 -13.11 -11.17 0.82
C GLN A 180 -13.06 -9.99 1.80
N THR A 181 -13.23 -8.77 1.27
CA THR A 181 -13.20 -7.52 2.05
C THR A 181 -14.47 -6.71 1.83
N ARG A 182 -14.71 -5.73 2.72
CA ARG A 182 -15.81 -4.77 2.57
C ARG A 182 -15.77 -4.03 1.22
N MET A 183 -14.58 -3.80 0.67
CA MET A 183 -14.38 -3.09 -0.61
C MET A 183 -15.12 -3.76 -1.78
N VAL A 184 -15.21 -5.09 -1.75
CA VAL A 184 -15.87 -5.92 -2.77
C VAL A 184 -17.12 -6.63 -2.26
N GLY A 185 -17.74 -6.08 -1.19
CA GLY A 185 -18.95 -6.67 -0.59
C GLY A 185 -18.73 -8.07 -0.05
N PHE A 186 -17.52 -8.37 0.43
CA PHE A 186 -17.07 -9.70 0.92
C PHE A 186 -17.08 -10.80 -0.13
N ASN A 187 -17.26 -10.46 -1.41
CA ASN A 187 -17.01 -11.39 -2.50
C ASN A 187 -15.50 -11.54 -2.70
N GLY A 188 -15.00 -12.74 -2.93
CA GLY A 188 -13.59 -13.00 -3.13
C GLY A 188 -13.26 -14.48 -3.05
N ASP A 189 -12.07 -14.85 -3.56
CA ASP A 189 -11.61 -16.23 -3.62
C ASP A 189 -10.81 -16.63 -2.37
N ILE A 190 -10.20 -15.64 -1.71
CA ILE A 190 -9.32 -15.84 -0.56
C ILE A 190 -9.67 -14.89 0.59
N SER A 191 -9.32 -15.29 1.82
CA SER A 191 -9.49 -14.44 3.00
C SER A 191 -8.44 -13.31 3.07
N PRO A 192 -8.66 -12.25 3.85
CA PRO A 192 -7.67 -11.24 4.13
C PRO A 192 -6.38 -11.81 4.72
N GLU A 193 -6.46 -12.84 5.58
CA GLU A 193 -5.32 -13.49 6.21
C GLU A 193 -4.46 -14.25 5.19
N GLN A 194 -5.10 -14.95 4.25
CA GLN A 194 -4.40 -15.65 3.16
C GLN A 194 -3.69 -14.64 2.23
N ALA A 195 -4.37 -13.56 1.87
CA ALA A 195 -3.78 -12.50 1.07
C ALA A 195 -2.59 -11.86 1.79
N ALA A 196 -2.75 -11.53 3.09
CA ALA A 196 -1.69 -10.93 3.91
C ALA A 196 -0.46 -11.82 3.98
N ALA A 197 -0.62 -13.12 4.22
CA ALA A 197 0.51 -14.06 4.26
C ALA A 197 1.30 -14.04 2.94
N GLY A 198 0.62 -14.13 1.81
CA GLY A 198 1.28 -14.09 0.51
C GLY A 198 1.97 -12.75 0.21
N LEU A 199 1.37 -11.63 0.62
CA LEU A 199 1.97 -10.30 0.48
C LEU A 199 3.24 -10.16 1.34
N ILE A 200 3.20 -10.62 2.59
CA ILE A 200 4.34 -10.61 3.52
C ILE A 200 5.49 -11.45 2.96
N ASP A 201 5.21 -12.61 2.40
CA ASP A 201 6.23 -13.44 1.74
C ASP A 201 6.90 -12.72 0.56
N ARG A 202 6.12 -11.99 -0.26
CA ARG A 202 6.69 -11.20 -1.38
C ARG A 202 7.55 -10.06 -0.87
N ILE A 203 7.10 -9.35 0.17
CA ILE A 203 7.87 -8.28 0.82
C ILE A 203 9.16 -8.83 1.45
N ALA A 204 9.10 -9.98 2.09
CA ALA A 204 10.29 -10.62 2.66
C ALA A 204 11.35 -10.92 1.58
N GLY A 205 10.93 -11.44 0.41
CA GLY A 205 11.81 -11.75 -0.73
C GLY A 205 12.25 -10.53 -1.57
N LEU A 206 11.71 -9.33 -1.31
CA LEU A 206 12.06 -8.13 -2.07
C LEU A 206 13.49 -7.68 -1.75
N ASN A 207 14.26 -7.37 -2.80
CA ASN A 207 15.64 -6.87 -2.73
C ASN A 207 16.00 -6.09 -3.99
N LEU A 208 17.23 -5.55 -4.08
CA LEU A 208 17.68 -4.71 -5.20
C LEU A 208 17.72 -5.44 -6.56
N ASN A 209 17.81 -6.77 -6.58
CA ASN A 209 17.83 -7.53 -7.85
C ASN A 209 16.44 -7.65 -8.47
N ASN A 210 15.39 -7.55 -7.64
CA ASN A 210 14.01 -7.68 -8.07
C ASN A 210 13.17 -6.42 -7.78
N THR A 211 13.82 -5.29 -7.43
CA THR A 211 13.14 -3.98 -7.27
C THR A 211 12.46 -3.56 -8.58
N GLY A 212 11.30 -2.93 -8.47
CA GLY A 212 10.48 -2.56 -9.61
C GLY A 212 9.69 -3.72 -10.22
N SER A 213 9.42 -4.79 -9.47
CA SER A 213 8.63 -5.94 -9.90
C SER A 213 7.13 -5.74 -9.62
N PHE A 214 6.31 -6.43 -10.42
CA PHE A 214 4.87 -6.55 -10.23
C PHE A 214 4.50 -8.01 -9.99
N TRP A 215 4.03 -8.31 -8.76
CA TRP A 215 3.69 -9.69 -8.37
C TRP A 215 2.27 -9.81 -7.84
N HIS A 216 1.70 -10.97 -8.07
CA HIS A 216 0.57 -11.49 -7.32
C HIS A 216 1.04 -12.01 -5.95
N SER A 217 0.20 -11.96 -4.90
CA SER A 217 0.48 -12.51 -3.56
C SER A 217 0.91 -13.99 -3.58
N ASN A 218 0.44 -14.77 -4.57
CA ASN A 218 0.85 -16.17 -4.77
C ASN A 218 2.26 -16.35 -5.37
N GLY A 219 2.97 -15.26 -5.69
CA GLY A 219 4.33 -15.29 -6.26
C GLY A 219 4.42 -15.22 -7.78
N GLN A 220 3.30 -15.24 -8.49
CA GLN A 220 3.28 -15.08 -9.94
C GLN A 220 3.67 -13.66 -10.35
N SER A 221 4.57 -13.49 -11.29
CA SER A 221 4.80 -12.21 -11.97
C SER A 221 3.59 -11.83 -12.80
N LEU A 222 3.22 -10.57 -12.76
CA LEU A 222 2.10 -10.02 -13.52
C LEU A 222 2.60 -9.11 -14.64
N PRO A 223 1.90 -9.06 -15.78
CA PRO A 223 2.19 -8.12 -16.86
C PRO A 223 1.81 -6.70 -16.44
N TRP A 224 2.47 -5.72 -17.09
CA TRP A 224 2.23 -4.28 -16.81
C TRP A 224 0.98 -3.71 -17.47
#